data_0afb011b091037af1a64a75c500ad13b
#
_entry.id   0afb011b091037af1a64a75c500ad13b
#
_cell.length_a   1.000
_cell.length_b   1.000
_cell.length_c   1.000
_cell.angle_alpha   90.00
_cell.angle_beta   90.00
_cell.angle_gamma   90.00
#
_symmetry.space_group_name_H-M   'P 1'
#
loop_
_entity.id
_entity.type
_entity.pdbx_description
1 polymer ?
#
loop_
_entity_poly.entity_id
_entity_poly.type
_entity_poly.pdbx_seq_one_letter_code
_entity_poly.pdbx_strand_id
1 'polypeptide(L)'
;FKALLFLAAGSVIHGLQGEQDIRHMGGLRKYLPITFTVFFIGVLAISGIPPFAGFFSKDEILAKVFEHGMVIWAFVLITSLLTAFYMFRLLFLTFFGQPRAKADVLSHAHESPPSMTIPLMVLALLSIIGGFMGVPEVFGGNNALAGFLEPLVATSNTHLAEHGLSHSTELTLMTVVVVLTLVMIVAAYVRYVSRKHVPAANEKNVNALQRTILHKYYIDELYEALVVKPLFAMGEFLQQFMERLGIDGLVNASGSGVVGASRYARLLQSGNIGIYVFIMVIGIVLILSANLFL
;
A
#
# COMPACT_ATOMS: atom_id res chain seq x y z
N PHE A 1 -2.03 -9.78 12.30
CA PHE A 1 -0.69 -10.21 11.88
C PHE A 1 -0.17 -9.46 10.64
N LYS A 2 -1.02 -9.04 9.67
CA LYS A 2 -0.56 -8.23 8.51
C LYS A 2 -0.07 -6.85 8.96
N ALA A 3 -0.84 -6.13 9.79
CA ALA A 3 -0.43 -4.85 10.37
C ALA A 3 0.85 -5.00 11.22
N LEU A 4 0.94 -6.07 12.01
CA LEU A 4 2.14 -6.39 12.78
C LEU A 4 3.38 -6.48 11.90
N LEU A 5 3.33 -7.25 10.82
CA LEU A 5 4.47 -7.44 9.92
C LEU A 5 4.85 -6.15 9.18
N PHE A 6 3.87 -5.37 8.77
CA PHE A 6 4.10 -4.08 8.11
C PHE A 6 4.81 -3.08 9.05
N LEU A 7 4.29 -2.93 10.26
CA LEU A 7 4.88 -2.02 11.25
C LEU A 7 6.24 -2.54 11.74
N ALA A 8 6.41 -3.85 11.90
CA ALA A 8 7.69 -4.44 12.27
C ALA A 8 8.75 -4.28 11.17
N ALA A 9 8.36 -4.33 9.89
CA ALA A 9 9.26 -3.97 8.79
C ALA A 9 9.69 -2.50 8.88
N GLY A 10 8.77 -1.58 9.21
CA GLY A 10 9.09 -0.18 9.50
C GLY A 10 10.09 -0.03 10.65
N SER A 11 9.96 -0.85 11.71
CA SER A 11 10.90 -0.88 12.83
C SER A 11 12.30 -1.33 12.40
N VAL A 12 12.41 -2.33 11.50
CA VAL A 12 13.70 -2.76 10.92
C VAL A 12 14.33 -1.63 10.11
N ILE A 13 13.55 -0.98 9.24
CA ILE A 13 14.01 0.14 8.41
C ILE A 13 14.50 1.31 9.29
N HIS A 14 13.76 1.64 10.35
CA HIS A 14 14.14 2.66 11.31
C HIS A 14 15.46 2.31 12.01
N GLY A 15 15.59 1.09 12.52
CA GLY A 15 16.80 0.62 13.19
C GLY A 15 18.05 0.53 12.29
N LEU A 16 17.87 0.53 10.96
CA LEU A 16 18.93 0.52 9.94
C LEU A 16 19.06 1.86 9.19
N GLN A 17 18.63 2.96 9.76
CA GLN A 17 18.77 4.30 9.16
C GLN A 17 18.17 4.44 7.75
N GLY A 18 17.06 3.73 7.47
CA GLY A 18 16.37 3.82 6.19
C GLY A 18 16.76 2.76 5.15
N GLU A 19 17.65 1.80 5.47
CA GLU A 19 17.96 0.70 4.54
C GLU A 19 16.74 -0.21 4.36
N GLN A 20 16.34 -0.44 3.10
CA GLN A 20 15.18 -1.24 2.74
C GLN A 20 15.55 -2.52 1.98
N ASP A 21 16.76 -2.60 1.44
CA ASP A 21 17.17 -3.74 0.64
C ASP A 21 17.60 -4.91 1.51
N ILE A 22 16.85 -6.01 1.47
CA ILE A 22 17.14 -7.24 2.22
C ILE A 22 18.50 -7.88 1.86
N ARG A 23 19.08 -7.51 0.71
CA ARG A 23 20.42 -7.97 0.29
C ARG A 23 21.52 -7.37 1.16
N HIS A 24 21.27 -6.15 1.68
CA HIS A 24 22.16 -5.46 2.60
C HIS A 24 21.88 -5.75 4.07
N MET A 25 20.80 -6.50 4.39
CA MET A 25 20.45 -6.92 5.75
C MET A 25 21.14 -8.22 6.13
N GLY A 26 20.91 -8.72 7.34
CA GLY A 26 21.40 -10.02 7.83
C GLY A 26 21.85 -9.94 9.27
N GLY A 27 21.67 -11.01 10.03
CA GLY A 27 22.13 -11.13 11.42
C GLY A 27 21.50 -10.15 12.41
N LEU A 28 20.39 -9.47 12.03
CA LEU A 28 19.82 -8.36 12.79
C LEU A 28 19.16 -8.77 14.10
N ARG A 29 18.92 -10.04 14.35
CA ARG A 29 18.30 -10.51 15.61
C ARG A 29 19.06 -10.11 16.87
N LYS A 30 20.37 -9.81 16.75
CA LYS A 30 21.19 -9.37 17.87
C LYS A 30 21.03 -7.87 18.16
N TYR A 31 20.74 -7.08 17.14
CA TYR A 31 20.57 -5.62 17.21
C TYR A 31 19.13 -5.22 17.50
N LEU A 32 18.17 -6.03 17.02
CA LEU A 32 16.74 -5.77 17.09
C LEU A 32 16.00 -6.98 17.69
N PRO A 33 16.23 -7.35 18.96
CA PRO A 33 15.67 -8.58 19.54
C PRO A 33 14.15 -8.52 19.73
N ILE A 34 13.58 -7.40 20.12
CA ILE A 34 12.12 -7.23 20.28
C ILE A 34 11.46 -7.28 18.92
N THR A 35 11.95 -6.46 17.97
CA THR A 35 11.44 -6.42 16.59
C THR A 35 11.55 -7.80 15.92
N PHE A 36 12.63 -8.53 16.12
CA PHE A 36 12.77 -9.91 15.63
C PHE A 36 11.68 -10.84 16.19
N THR A 37 11.45 -10.79 17.50
CA THR A 37 10.47 -11.68 18.15
C THR A 37 9.05 -11.43 17.65
N VAL A 38 8.63 -10.16 17.59
CA VAL A 38 7.28 -9.81 17.11
C VAL A 38 7.13 -10.08 15.60
N PHE A 39 8.20 -9.85 14.83
CA PHE A 39 8.23 -10.18 13.40
C PHE A 39 8.10 -11.69 13.18
N PHE A 40 8.83 -12.50 13.95
CA PHE A 40 8.77 -13.95 13.89
C PHE A 40 7.36 -14.48 14.20
N ILE A 41 6.71 -13.97 15.25
CA ILE A 41 5.31 -14.29 15.59
C ILE A 41 4.38 -13.95 14.39
N GLY A 42 4.55 -12.78 13.80
CA GLY A 42 3.78 -12.37 12.62
C GLY A 42 3.99 -13.29 11.42
N VAL A 43 5.23 -13.74 11.18
CA VAL A 43 5.56 -14.69 10.10
C VAL A 43 4.92 -16.06 10.35
N LEU A 44 4.96 -16.56 11.58
CA LEU A 44 4.29 -17.80 11.94
C LEU A 44 2.77 -17.71 11.73
N ALA A 45 2.17 -16.60 12.18
CA ALA A 45 0.75 -16.37 12.03
C ALA A 45 0.30 -16.27 10.55
N ILE A 46 1.00 -15.47 9.72
CA ILE A 46 0.65 -15.33 8.30
C ILE A 46 0.91 -16.60 7.50
N SER A 47 1.85 -17.44 7.92
CA SER A 47 2.14 -18.72 7.27
C SER A 47 1.09 -19.78 7.57
N GLY A 48 0.22 -19.57 8.57
CA GLY A 48 -0.80 -20.53 8.96
C GLY A 48 -0.23 -21.69 9.78
N ILE A 49 0.69 -21.42 10.71
CA ILE A 49 1.25 -22.42 11.62
C ILE A 49 0.38 -22.48 12.89
N PRO A 50 0.03 -23.68 13.37
CA PRO A 50 -0.65 -23.82 14.68
C PRO A 50 0.25 -23.30 15.82
N PRO A 51 -0.27 -22.68 16.87
CA PRO A 51 -1.67 -22.34 17.19
C PRO A 51 -2.06 -20.89 16.85
N PHE A 52 -1.35 -20.22 15.91
CA PHE A 52 -1.55 -18.81 15.60
C PHE A 52 -2.86 -18.55 14.85
N ALA A 53 -3.37 -17.32 14.96
CA ALA A 53 -4.65 -16.90 14.38
C ALA A 53 -4.78 -17.18 12.86
N GLY A 54 -3.70 -17.08 12.11
CA GLY A 54 -3.70 -17.36 10.67
C GLY A 54 -3.87 -18.83 10.31
N PHE A 55 -3.61 -19.77 11.22
CA PHE A 55 -3.90 -21.18 11.04
C PHE A 55 -5.40 -21.41 10.92
N PHE A 56 -6.17 -21.03 11.93
CA PHE A 56 -7.62 -21.26 11.95
C PHE A 56 -8.33 -20.64 10.75
N SER A 57 -8.00 -19.39 10.40
CA SER A 57 -8.62 -18.70 9.27
C SER A 57 -8.25 -19.29 7.90
N LYS A 58 -6.99 -19.68 7.69
CA LYS A 58 -6.55 -20.27 6.42
C LYS A 58 -7.14 -21.66 6.20
N ASP A 59 -7.16 -22.46 7.23
CA ASP A 59 -7.69 -23.82 7.15
C ASP A 59 -9.17 -23.83 6.85
N GLU A 60 -9.95 -22.96 7.50
CA GLU A 60 -11.38 -22.82 7.21
C GLU A 60 -11.62 -22.39 5.75
N ILE A 61 -10.86 -21.40 5.26
CA ILE A 61 -10.93 -20.97 3.85
C ILE A 61 -10.58 -22.14 2.91
N LEU A 62 -9.49 -22.88 3.18
CA LEU A 62 -9.07 -24.00 2.34
C LEU A 62 -10.09 -25.14 2.35
N ALA A 63 -10.69 -25.46 3.51
CA ALA A 63 -11.74 -26.47 3.62
C ALA A 63 -12.97 -26.06 2.77
N LYS A 64 -13.44 -24.84 2.92
CA LYS A 64 -14.59 -24.32 2.15
C LYS A 64 -14.31 -24.25 0.64
N VAL A 65 -13.12 -23.86 0.24
CA VAL A 65 -12.74 -23.85 -1.19
C VAL A 65 -12.66 -25.27 -1.76
N PHE A 66 -12.25 -26.26 -0.96
CA PHE A 66 -12.23 -27.66 -1.38
C PHE A 66 -13.62 -28.20 -1.71
N GLU A 67 -14.65 -27.81 -0.94
CA GLU A 67 -16.05 -28.14 -1.23
C GLU A 67 -16.51 -27.63 -2.62
N HIS A 68 -15.98 -26.49 -3.08
CA HIS A 68 -16.36 -25.88 -4.35
C HIS A 68 -15.61 -26.40 -5.57
N GLY A 69 -14.43 -27.01 -5.38
CA GLY A 69 -13.69 -27.61 -6.47
C GLY A 69 -12.18 -27.71 -6.25
N MET A 70 -11.66 -28.88 -6.63
CA MET A 70 -10.24 -29.22 -6.42
C MET A 70 -9.27 -28.30 -7.17
N VAL A 71 -9.66 -27.75 -8.34
CA VAL A 71 -8.80 -26.86 -9.13
C VAL A 71 -8.58 -25.54 -8.41
N ILE A 72 -9.66 -24.92 -7.94
CA ILE A 72 -9.60 -23.65 -7.20
C ILE A 72 -8.83 -23.86 -5.90
N TRP A 73 -9.10 -24.95 -5.20
CA TRP A 73 -8.38 -25.34 -3.98
C TRP A 73 -6.87 -25.44 -4.21
N ALA A 74 -6.43 -26.08 -5.30
CA ALA A 74 -5.03 -26.21 -5.64
C ALA A 74 -4.35 -24.84 -5.85
N PHE A 75 -5.02 -23.90 -6.53
CA PHE A 75 -4.50 -22.53 -6.68
C PHE A 75 -4.36 -21.79 -5.34
N VAL A 76 -5.37 -21.89 -4.46
CA VAL A 76 -5.33 -21.25 -3.13
C VAL A 76 -4.26 -21.91 -2.27
N LEU A 77 -4.11 -23.23 -2.32
CA LEU A 77 -3.04 -23.96 -1.63
C LEU A 77 -1.65 -23.50 -2.09
N ILE A 78 -1.40 -23.48 -3.40
CA ILE A 78 -0.12 -23.00 -3.96
C ILE A 78 0.19 -21.57 -3.49
N THR A 79 -0.79 -20.68 -3.52
CA THR A 79 -0.66 -19.30 -3.04
C THR A 79 -0.31 -19.25 -1.54
N SER A 80 -0.94 -20.11 -0.73
CA SER A 80 -0.64 -20.24 0.69
C SER A 80 0.79 -20.71 0.93
N LEU A 81 1.25 -21.72 0.18
CA LEU A 81 2.61 -22.25 0.27
C LEU A 81 3.66 -21.24 -0.19
N LEU A 82 3.40 -20.50 -1.26
CA LEU A 82 4.25 -19.38 -1.70
C LEU A 82 4.35 -18.30 -0.62
N THR A 83 3.23 -18.01 0.08
CA THR A 83 3.22 -17.05 1.18
C THR A 83 4.18 -17.49 2.29
N ALA A 84 4.11 -18.73 2.73
CA ALA A 84 5.03 -19.28 3.72
C ALA A 84 6.49 -19.16 3.26
N PHE A 85 6.78 -19.55 2.01
CA PHE A 85 8.13 -19.50 1.46
C PHE A 85 8.71 -18.09 1.43
N TYR A 86 7.99 -17.08 0.88
CA TYR A 86 8.55 -15.73 0.77
C TYR A 86 8.62 -15.01 2.12
N MET A 87 7.72 -15.29 3.06
CA MET A 87 7.77 -14.71 4.40
C MET A 87 8.96 -15.27 5.20
N PHE A 88 9.22 -16.56 5.14
CA PHE A 88 10.42 -17.14 5.75
C PHE A 88 11.70 -16.74 5.01
N ARG A 89 11.68 -16.56 3.69
CA ARG A 89 12.80 -15.95 2.95
C ARG A 89 13.11 -14.56 3.52
N LEU A 90 12.10 -13.70 3.69
CA LEU A 90 12.27 -12.37 4.26
C LEU A 90 12.86 -12.44 5.68
N LEU A 91 12.29 -13.27 6.54
CA LEU A 91 12.77 -13.48 7.91
C LEU A 91 14.25 -13.92 7.94
N PHE A 92 14.60 -14.92 7.16
CA PHE A 92 15.95 -15.49 7.16
C PHE A 92 16.99 -14.54 6.58
N LEU A 93 16.67 -13.81 5.51
CA LEU A 93 17.60 -12.85 4.92
C LEU A 93 17.81 -11.60 5.81
N THR A 94 16.80 -11.21 6.59
CA THR A 94 16.87 -10.03 7.45
C THR A 94 17.54 -10.33 8.78
N PHE A 95 17.13 -11.39 9.47
CA PHE A 95 17.51 -11.61 10.87
C PHE A 95 18.58 -12.68 11.07
N PHE A 96 18.82 -13.54 10.09
CA PHE A 96 19.78 -14.64 10.19
C PHE A 96 21.01 -14.40 9.30
N GLY A 97 22.00 -15.26 9.48
CA GLY A 97 23.27 -15.18 8.74
C GLY A 97 24.21 -14.10 9.27
N GLN A 98 25.16 -13.69 8.42
CA GLN A 98 26.11 -12.63 8.74
C GLN A 98 25.54 -11.26 8.34
N PRO A 99 25.83 -10.20 9.13
CA PRO A 99 25.49 -8.83 8.75
C PRO A 99 26.12 -8.46 7.40
N ARG A 100 25.32 -7.88 6.51
CA ARG A 100 25.77 -7.44 5.18
C ARG A 100 25.64 -5.92 4.99
N ALA A 101 25.07 -5.23 5.98
CA ALA A 101 25.00 -3.78 5.99
C ALA A 101 26.40 -3.16 6.16
N LYS A 102 26.56 -1.92 5.71
CA LYS A 102 27.80 -1.16 5.88
C LYS A 102 28.12 -1.02 7.37
N ALA A 103 29.43 -1.00 7.71
CA ALA A 103 29.89 -0.92 9.09
C ALA A 103 29.33 0.32 9.82
N ASP A 104 29.20 1.44 9.12
CA ASP A 104 28.60 2.67 9.64
C ASP A 104 27.12 2.47 10.03
N VAL A 105 26.31 1.85 9.20
CA VAL A 105 24.90 1.55 9.49
C VAL A 105 24.76 0.58 10.67
N LEU A 106 25.64 -0.41 10.74
CA LEU A 106 25.62 -1.41 11.83
C LEU A 106 26.06 -0.83 13.17
N SER A 107 26.98 0.15 13.18
CA SER A 107 27.42 0.81 14.43
C SER A 107 26.30 1.65 15.07
N HIS A 108 25.35 2.11 14.29
CA HIS A 108 24.19 2.87 14.75
C HIS A 108 22.91 2.03 14.83
N ALA A 109 22.98 0.74 14.50
CA ALA A 109 21.83 -0.14 14.58
C ALA A 109 21.36 -0.33 16.03
N HIS A 110 20.12 0.02 16.29
CA HIS A 110 19.52 -0.04 17.63
C HIS A 110 18.05 -0.42 17.55
N GLU A 111 17.50 -0.96 18.65
CA GLU A 111 16.09 -1.29 18.75
C GLU A 111 15.23 -0.01 18.66
N SER A 112 14.06 -0.13 18.06
CA SER A 112 13.13 0.98 17.95
C SER A 112 12.60 1.42 19.31
N PRO A 113 12.18 2.69 19.45
CA PRO A 113 11.70 3.24 20.73
C PRO A 113 10.43 2.54 21.22
N PRO A 114 10.10 2.62 22.53
CA PRO A 114 8.91 1.99 23.11
C PRO A 114 7.59 2.36 22.42
N SER A 115 7.48 3.58 21.89
CA SER A 115 6.33 4.04 21.11
C SER A 115 6.05 3.20 19.86
N MET A 116 7.07 2.55 19.29
CA MET A 116 6.93 1.62 18.18
C MET A 116 6.82 0.18 18.65
N THR A 117 7.64 -0.24 19.62
CA THR A 117 7.70 -1.65 20.03
C THR A 117 6.51 -2.09 20.88
N ILE A 118 5.89 -1.22 21.69
CA ILE A 118 4.71 -1.56 22.48
C ILE A 118 3.50 -1.94 21.59
N PRO A 119 3.10 -1.14 20.58
CA PRO A 119 2.05 -1.55 19.65
C PRO A 119 2.35 -2.86 18.93
N LEU A 120 3.62 -3.10 18.57
CA LEU A 120 4.02 -4.35 17.95
C LEU A 120 3.84 -5.56 18.88
N MET A 121 4.19 -5.43 20.16
CA MET A 121 3.98 -6.49 21.16
C MET A 121 2.49 -6.79 21.38
N VAL A 122 1.64 -5.74 21.42
CA VAL A 122 0.18 -5.92 21.53
C VAL A 122 -0.37 -6.65 20.31
N LEU A 123 0.03 -6.25 19.11
CA LEU A 123 -0.40 -6.92 17.87
C LEU A 123 0.13 -8.36 17.79
N ALA A 124 1.34 -8.62 18.27
CA ALA A 124 1.89 -9.97 18.35
C ALA A 124 1.07 -10.85 19.31
N LEU A 125 0.73 -10.34 20.48
CA LEU A 125 -0.13 -11.03 21.44
C LEU A 125 -1.50 -11.35 20.81
N LEU A 126 -2.14 -10.39 20.17
CA LEU A 126 -3.41 -10.59 19.47
C LEU A 126 -3.28 -11.59 18.31
N SER A 127 -2.13 -11.66 17.65
CA SER A 127 -1.87 -12.65 16.59
C SER A 127 -1.73 -14.09 17.14
N ILE A 128 -1.38 -14.23 18.41
CA ILE A 128 -1.34 -15.53 19.10
C ILE A 128 -2.74 -15.91 19.57
N ILE A 129 -3.41 -15.02 20.32
CA ILE A 129 -4.65 -15.37 21.03
C ILE A 129 -5.92 -15.17 20.19
N GLY A 130 -5.89 -14.26 19.20
CA GLY A 130 -7.08 -13.90 18.42
C GLY A 130 -7.68 -15.06 17.62
N GLY A 131 -6.89 -16.07 17.29
CA GLY A 131 -7.36 -17.28 16.62
C GLY A 131 -8.29 -18.15 17.44
N PHE A 132 -8.18 -18.09 18.77
CA PHE A 132 -9.02 -18.89 19.65
C PHE A 132 -10.49 -18.48 19.64
N MET A 133 -10.84 -17.32 19.11
CA MET A 133 -12.24 -16.91 18.88
C MET A 133 -12.91 -17.67 17.74
N GLY A 134 -12.14 -18.24 16.81
CA GLY A 134 -12.61 -18.97 15.63
C GLY A 134 -12.08 -20.41 15.60
N VAL A 135 -11.98 -21.09 16.73
CA VAL A 135 -11.58 -22.50 16.74
C VAL A 135 -12.69 -23.35 16.12
N PRO A 136 -12.39 -24.11 15.03
CA PRO A 136 -13.35 -24.97 14.38
C PRO A 136 -13.92 -26.05 15.34
N GLU A 137 -15.15 -26.50 15.07
CA GLU A 137 -15.82 -27.57 15.82
C GLU A 137 -15.01 -28.86 15.81
N VAL A 138 -14.23 -29.12 14.77
CA VAL A 138 -13.31 -30.26 14.65
C VAL A 138 -12.32 -30.35 15.81
N PHE A 139 -11.97 -29.25 16.44
CA PHE A 139 -11.14 -29.20 17.65
C PHE A 139 -11.94 -29.01 18.95
N GLY A 140 -13.26 -29.21 18.91
CA GLY A 140 -14.15 -28.97 20.04
C GLY A 140 -14.37 -27.49 20.37
N GLY A 141 -14.07 -26.60 19.44
CA GLY A 141 -14.31 -25.15 19.55
C GLY A 141 -15.77 -24.79 19.30
N ASN A 142 -16.16 -23.59 19.73
CA ASN A 142 -17.51 -23.05 19.54
C ASN A 142 -17.51 -21.88 18.53
N ASN A 143 -16.73 -21.93 17.51
CA ASN A 143 -16.59 -20.89 16.44
C ASN A 143 -17.39 -19.59 16.70
N ALA A 144 -17.05 -18.89 17.80
CA ALA A 144 -17.79 -17.72 18.29
C ALA A 144 -17.85 -16.59 17.23
N LEU A 145 -16.86 -16.54 16.34
CA LEU A 145 -16.82 -15.59 15.24
C LEU A 145 -17.91 -15.88 14.20
N ALA A 146 -18.12 -17.15 13.85
CA ALA A 146 -19.19 -17.55 12.93
C ALA A 146 -20.58 -17.19 13.48
N GLY A 147 -20.83 -17.47 14.77
CA GLY A 147 -22.07 -17.09 15.44
C GLY A 147 -22.29 -15.56 15.48
N PHE A 148 -21.23 -14.79 15.68
CA PHE A 148 -21.32 -13.32 15.62
C PHE A 148 -21.65 -12.79 14.24
N LEU A 149 -21.13 -13.41 13.19
CA LEU A 149 -21.33 -13.00 11.79
C LEU A 149 -22.60 -13.61 11.15
N GLU A 150 -23.21 -14.62 11.78
CA GLU A 150 -24.38 -15.32 11.26
C GLU A 150 -25.50 -14.40 10.79
N PRO A 151 -25.91 -13.35 11.51
CA PRO A 151 -26.97 -12.44 11.05
C PRO A 151 -26.66 -11.73 9.73
N LEU A 152 -25.36 -11.54 9.41
CA LEU A 152 -24.92 -10.87 8.20
C LEU A 152 -24.85 -11.81 6.99
N VAL A 153 -24.57 -13.09 7.22
CA VAL A 153 -24.35 -14.10 6.17
C VAL A 153 -25.45 -15.14 6.08
N ALA A 154 -26.49 -15.06 6.90
CA ALA A 154 -27.58 -16.04 6.98
C ALA A 154 -28.20 -16.38 5.62
N THR A 155 -28.43 -15.37 4.77
CA THR A 155 -28.99 -15.55 3.43
C THR A 155 -28.04 -16.31 2.50
N SER A 156 -26.74 -16.18 2.68
CA SER A 156 -25.70 -16.87 1.90
C SER A 156 -25.52 -18.32 2.36
N ASN A 157 -25.67 -18.57 3.64
CA ASN A 157 -25.48 -19.88 4.24
C ASN A 157 -26.60 -20.88 3.86
N THR A 158 -27.82 -20.40 3.57
CA THR A 158 -28.93 -21.27 3.09
C THR A 158 -28.61 -21.95 1.75
N HIS A 159 -27.76 -21.35 0.92
CA HIS A 159 -27.33 -21.93 -0.35
C HIS A 159 -26.09 -22.81 -0.25
N LEU A 160 -25.34 -22.72 0.84
CA LEU A 160 -24.06 -23.43 1.04
C LEU A 160 -24.17 -24.64 2.00
N ALA A 161 -25.32 -24.81 2.67
CA ALA A 161 -25.50 -25.77 3.75
C ALA A 161 -25.59 -27.27 3.32
N GLU A 162 -25.55 -27.57 2.02
CA GLU A 162 -25.86 -28.93 1.56
C GLU A 162 -24.68 -29.91 1.52
N HIS A 163 -23.42 -29.46 1.64
CA HIS A 163 -22.27 -30.36 1.49
C HIS A 163 -21.16 -30.04 2.51
N GLY A 164 -21.38 -30.36 3.76
CA GLY A 164 -20.32 -30.32 4.78
C GLY A 164 -19.28 -31.44 4.56
N LEU A 165 -17.99 -31.11 4.65
CA LEU A 165 -16.92 -32.11 4.61
C LEU A 165 -17.04 -33.08 5.79
N SER A 166 -16.71 -34.34 5.57
CA SER A 166 -16.53 -35.29 6.68
C SER A 166 -15.39 -34.82 7.60
N HIS A 167 -15.58 -34.95 8.89
CA HIS A 167 -14.59 -34.60 9.93
C HIS A 167 -13.19 -35.18 9.63
N SER A 168 -13.13 -36.42 9.15
CA SER A 168 -11.88 -37.07 8.76
C SER A 168 -11.22 -36.42 7.55
N THR A 169 -12.00 -35.95 6.58
CA THR A 169 -11.49 -35.27 5.38
C THR A 169 -10.91 -33.90 5.74
N GLU A 170 -11.59 -33.14 6.60
CA GLU A 170 -11.14 -31.86 7.09
C GLU A 170 -9.81 -31.96 7.84
N LEU A 171 -9.69 -32.89 8.80
CA LEU A 171 -8.42 -33.16 9.51
C LEU A 171 -7.30 -33.59 8.57
N THR A 172 -7.61 -34.38 7.54
CA THR A 172 -6.62 -34.79 6.54
C THR A 172 -6.13 -33.60 5.75
N LEU A 173 -7.02 -32.73 5.26
CA LEU A 173 -6.66 -31.51 4.53
C LEU A 173 -5.80 -30.58 5.40
N MET A 174 -6.18 -30.32 6.63
CA MET A 174 -5.40 -29.52 7.59
C MET A 174 -4.00 -30.09 7.77
N THR A 175 -3.89 -31.40 8.00
CA THR A 175 -2.59 -32.07 8.18
C THR A 175 -1.71 -31.92 6.94
N VAL A 176 -2.27 -32.15 5.74
CA VAL A 176 -1.54 -31.99 4.46
C VAL A 176 -1.04 -30.56 4.31
N VAL A 177 -1.87 -29.56 4.57
CA VAL A 177 -1.50 -28.14 4.46
C VAL A 177 -0.37 -27.78 5.41
N VAL A 178 -0.45 -28.21 6.68
CA VAL A 178 0.58 -27.96 7.69
C VAL A 178 1.90 -28.63 7.29
N VAL A 179 1.89 -29.90 6.87
CA VAL A 179 3.09 -30.61 6.43
C VAL A 179 3.74 -29.92 5.23
N LEU A 180 2.95 -29.55 4.22
CA LEU A 180 3.46 -28.82 3.05
C LEU A 180 4.03 -27.44 3.43
N THR A 181 3.39 -26.74 4.34
CA THR A 181 3.90 -25.46 4.88
C THR A 181 5.24 -25.64 5.56
N LEU A 182 5.39 -26.67 6.39
CA LEU A 182 6.67 -26.99 7.03
C LEU A 182 7.76 -27.35 6.02
N VAL A 183 7.42 -28.09 4.96
CA VAL A 183 8.37 -28.36 3.86
C VAL A 183 8.84 -27.07 3.20
N MET A 184 7.95 -26.10 2.95
CA MET A 184 8.32 -24.81 2.37
C MET A 184 9.22 -23.98 3.31
N ILE A 185 8.99 -24.06 4.62
CA ILE A 185 9.84 -23.41 5.63
C ILE A 185 11.24 -24.02 5.63
N VAL A 186 11.32 -25.36 5.63
CA VAL A 186 12.61 -26.07 5.55
C VAL A 186 13.35 -25.75 4.26
N ALA A 187 12.64 -25.71 3.12
CA ALA A 187 13.22 -25.32 1.83
C ALA A 187 13.79 -23.89 1.86
N ALA A 188 13.06 -22.94 2.46
CA ALA A 188 13.55 -21.57 2.66
C ALA A 188 14.78 -21.54 3.59
N TYR A 189 14.75 -22.29 4.69
CA TYR A 189 15.87 -22.38 5.63
C TYR A 189 17.13 -22.93 4.96
N VAL A 190 17.01 -24.06 4.26
CA VAL A 190 18.15 -24.68 3.54
C VAL A 190 18.72 -23.72 2.51
N ARG A 191 17.87 -23.02 1.76
CA ARG A 191 18.31 -22.09 0.71
C ARG A 191 19.02 -20.85 1.26
N TYR A 192 18.43 -20.20 2.26
CA TYR A 192 18.87 -18.86 2.70
C TYR A 192 19.77 -18.87 3.94
N VAL A 193 19.64 -19.85 4.83
CA VAL A 193 20.46 -19.96 6.03
C VAL A 193 21.62 -20.95 5.82
N SER A 194 21.29 -22.19 5.40
CA SER A 194 22.31 -23.23 5.25
C SER A 194 23.22 -22.98 4.04
N ARG A 195 22.63 -22.72 2.85
CA ARG A 195 23.40 -22.44 1.62
C ARG A 195 23.80 -20.96 1.48
N LYS A 196 23.38 -20.09 2.41
CA LYS A 196 23.71 -18.66 2.45
C LYS A 196 23.44 -17.93 1.13
N HIS A 197 22.40 -18.35 0.38
CA HIS A 197 22.08 -17.78 -0.90
C HIS A 197 21.49 -16.37 -0.72
N VAL A 198 22.17 -15.35 -1.28
CA VAL A 198 21.68 -13.98 -1.35
C VAL A 198 21.22 -13.69 -2.78
N PRO A 199 20.06 -13.05 -3.01
CA PRO A 199 19.63 -12.69 -4.35
C PRO A 199 20.67 -11.86 -5.11
N ALA A 200 20.80 -12.09 -6.42
CA ALA A 200 21.78 -11.38 -7.25
C ALA A 200 21.52 -9.87 -7.25
N ALA A 201 22.58 -9.08 -7.17
CA ALA A 201 22.51 -7.62 -7.22
C ALA A 201 22.32 -7.08 -8.66
N ASN A 202 22.78 -7.83 -9.68
CA ASN A 202 22.80 -7.40 -11.08
C ASN A 202 21.90 -8.30 -11.94
N GLU A 203 21.09 -7.66 -12.82
CA GLU A 203 20.19 -8.31 -13.77
C GLU A 203 20.93 -9.13 -14.85
N LYS A 204 22.22 -8.87 -15.08
CA LYS A 204 23.02 -9.54 -16.13
C LYS A 204 23.19 -11.05 -15.94
N ASN A 205 23.00 -11.54 -14.71
CA ASN A 205 23.23 -12.94 -14.34
C ASN A 205 21.95 -13.72 -14.01
N VAL A 206 20.77 -13.21 -14.42
CA VAL A 206 19.48 -13.86 -14.14
C VAL A 206 18.88 -14.49 -15.38
N ASN A 207 18.26 -15.68 -15.20
CA ASN A 207 17.54 -16.37 -16.27
C ASN A 207 16.32 -15.55 -16.70
N ALA A 208 15.77 -15.82 -17.93
CA ALA A 208 14.60 -15.13 -18.45
C ALA A 208 13.40 -15.16 -17.50
N LEU A 209 13.12 -16.31 -16.85
CA LEU A 209 12.06 -16.44 -15.85
C LEU A 209 12.31 -15.54 -14.61
N GLN A 210 13.55 -15.50 -14.13
CA GLN A 210 13.93 -14.64 -13.01
C GLN A 210 13.82 -13.16 -13.38
N ARG A 211 14.16 -12.79 -14.61
CA ARG A 211 14.00 -11.41 -15.12
C ARG A 211 12.52 -11.00 -15.14
N THR A 212 11.63 -11.87 -15.64
CA THR A 212 10.18 -11.62 -15.64
C THR A 212 9.64 -11.42 -14.22
N ILE A 213 10.08 -12.25 -13.27
CA ILE A 213 9.69 -12.10 -11.85
C ILE A 213 10.27 -10.81 -11.25
N LEU A 214 11.50 -10.45 -11.58
CA LEU A 214 12.16 -9.22 -11.13
C LEU A 214 11.42 -7.97 -11.62
N HIS A 215 10.97 -7.97 -12.88
CA HIS A 215 10.13 -6.91 -13.46
C HIS A 215 8.65 -7.07 -13.12
N LYS A 216 8.30 -7.88 -12.09
CA LYS A 216 6.91 -8.05 -11.62
C LYS A 216 5.94 -8.39 -12.75
N TYR A 217 6.37 -9.28 -13.65
CA TYR A 217 5.62 -9.70 -14.85
C TYR A 217 5.29 -8.55 -15.82
N TYR A 218 6.03 -7.45 -15.78
CA TYR A 218 5.83 -6.23 -16.56
C TYR A 218 4.44 -5.58 -16.36
N ILE A 219 3.81 -5.85 -15.21
CA ILE A 219 2.50 -5.29 -14.89
C ILE A 219 2.61 -3.79 -14.59
N ASP A 220 3.67 -3.35 -13.91
CA ASP A 220 3.91 -1.93 -13.64
C ASP A 220 4.08 -1.15 -14.94
N GLU A 221 4.86 -1.66 -15.90
CA GLU A 221 5.07 -1.06 -17.22
C GLU A 221 3.77 -1.02 -18.04
N LEU A 222 2.93 -2.05 -17.91
CA LEU A 222 1.61 -2.08 -18.55
C LEU A 222 0.70 -0.98 -17.98
N TYR A 223 0.63 -0.83 -16.66
CA TYR A 223 -0.14 0.24 -16.03
C TYR A 223 0.42 1.63 -16.36
N GLU A 224 1.74 1.77 -16.40
CA GLU A 224 2.36 3.02 -16.81
C GLU A 224 1.95 3.42 -18.23
N ALA A 225 1.97 2.46 -19.18
CA ALA A 225 1.61 2.73 -20.57
C ALA A 225 0.11 2.99 -20.78
N LEU A 226 -0.77 2.22 -20.11
CA LEU A 226 -2.21 2.26 -20.34
C LEU A 226 -2.95 3.31 -19.48
N VAL A 227 -2.43 3.62 -18.30
CA VAL A 227 -3.12 4.48 -17.32
C VAL A 227 -2.32 5.73 -17.03
N VAL A 228 -1.08 5.59 -16.59
CA VAL A 228 -0.29 6.72 -16.08
C VAL A 228 0.02 7.72 -17.20
N LYS A 229 0.63 7.27 -18.29
CA LYS A 229 0.98 8.14 -19.42
C LYS A 229 -0.22 8.84 -20.06
N PRO A 230 -1.37 8.17 -20.35
CA PRO A 230 -2.56 8.84 -20.84
C PRO A 230 -3.13 9.88 -19.86
N LEU A 231 -3.13 9.59 -18.55
CA LEU A 231 -3.57 10.55 -17.54
C LEU A 231 -2.67 11.77 -17.45
N PHE A 232 -1.35 11.59 -17.51
CA PHE A 232 -0.41 12.71 -17.56
C PHE A 232 -0.60 13.55 -18.83
N ALA A 233 -0.73 12.91 -20.00
CA ALA A 233 -0.98 13.61 -21.27
C ALA A 233 -2.31 14.39 -21.22
N MET A 234 -3.36 13.83 -20.63
CA MET A 234 -4.62 14.51 -20.40
C MET A 234 -4.46 15.70 -19.43
N GLY A 235 -3.68 15.54 -18.38
CA GLY A 235 -3.35 16.61 -17.43
C GLY A 235 -2.60 17.77 -18.10
N GLU A 236 -1.60 17.48 -18.93
CA GLU A 236 -0.86 18.48 -19.71
C GLU A 236 -1.76 19.20 -20.72
N PHE A 237 -2.64 18.45 -21.40
CA PHE A 237 -3.64 19.05 -22.30
C PHE A 237 -4.57 19.99 -21.54
N LEU A 238 -5.13 19.58 -20.41
CA LEU A 238 -5.99 20.41 -19.57
C LEU A 238 -5.25 21.67 -19.07
N GLN A 239 -4.02 21.54 -18.62
CA GLN A 239 -3.20 22.67 -18.18
C GLN A 239 -2.96 23.66 -19.31
N GLN A 240 -2.61 23.21 -20.51
CA GLN A 240 -2.33 24.10 -21.64
C GLN A 240 -3.59 24.75 -22.18
N PHE A 241 -4.69 24.01 -22.30
CA PHE A 241 -5.92 24.48 -22.95
C PHE A 241 -6.84 25.21 -21.97
N MET A 242 -7.13 24.61 -20.82
CA MET A 242 -8.08 25.21 -19.87
C MET A 242 -7.44 26.28 -19.00
N GLU A 243 -6.24 26.06 -18.50
CA GLU A 243 -5.62 27.00 -17.57
C GLU A 243 -4.94 28.14 -18.32
N ARG A 244 -4.00 27.89 -19.22
CA ARG A 244 -3.26 28.95 -19.92
C ARG A 244 -4.09 29.71 -20.93
N LEU A 245 -4.84 29.03 -21.82
CA LEU A 245 -5.65 29.69 -22.84
C LEU A 245 -7.01 30.16 -22.32
N GLY A 246 -7.69 29.36 -21.52
CA GLY A 246 -8.99 29.68 -20.95
C GLY A 246 -8.89 30.69 -19.81
N ILE A 247 -8.46 30.23 -18.64
CA ILE A 247 -8.52 31.03 -17.41
C ILE A 247 -7.51 32.19 -17.44
N ASP A 248 -6.25 31.91 -17.65
CA ASP A 248 -5.20 32.93 -17.69
C ASP A 248 -5.37 33.88 -18.87
N GLY A 249 -5.81 33.34 -20.02
CA GLY A 249 -6.12 34.13 -21.21
C GLY A 249 -7.22 35.14 -20.95
N LEU A 250 -8.35 34.73 -20.31
CA LEU A 250 -9.46 35.62 -19.96
C LEU A 250 -9.07 36.66 -18.90
N VAL A 251 -8.34 36.25 -17.87
CA VAL A 251 -7.88 37.15 -16.81
C VAL A 251 -6.93 38.21 -17.39
N ASN A 252 -5.95 37.82 -18.20
CA ASN A 252 -5.02 38.72 -18.86
C ASN A 252 -5.71 39.62 -19.90
N ALA A 253 -6.68 39.09 -20.65
CA ALA A 253 -7.51 39.89 -21.59
C ALA A 253 -8.31 40.94 -20.85
N SER A 254 -8.90 40.61 -19.70
CA SER A 254 -9.62 41.58 -18.85
C SER A 254 -8.70 42.70 -18.37
N GLY A 255 -7.51 42.36 -17.89
CA GLY A 255 -6.50 43.33 -17.51
C GLY A 255 -6.05 44.21 -18.65
N SER A 256 -5.78 43.60 -19.82
CA SER A 256 -5.43 44.35 -21.07
C SER A 256 -6.55 45.26 -21.55
N GLY A 257 -7.76 44.79 -21.43
CA GLY A 257 -8.97 45.58 -21.74
C GLY A 257 -9.09 46.86 -20.88
N VAL A 258 -8.86 46.71 -19.56
CA VAL A 258 -8.85 47.85 -18.62
C VAL A 258 -7.74 48.83 -18.97
N VAL A 259 -6.52 48.33 -19.23
CA VAL A 259 -5.39 49.17 -19.66
C VAL A 259 -5.69 49.87 -21.00
N GLY A 260 -6.32 49.16 -21.96
CA GLY A 260 -6.78 49.76 -23.22
C GLY A 260 -7.79 50.85 -23.01
N ALA A 261 -8.85 50.61 -22.25
CA ALA A 261 -9.87 51.62 -21.92
C ALA A 261 -9.27 52.84 -21.19
N SER A 262 -8.33 52.60 -20.27
CA SER A 262 -7.59 53.68 -19.58
C SER A 262 -6.80 54.56 -20.53
N ARG A 263 -6.21 54.02 -21.59
CA ARG A 263 -5.53 54.82 -22.63
C ARG A 263 -6.48 55.74 -23.36
N TYR A 264 -7.69 55.29 -23.72
CA TYR A 264 -8.71 56.13 -24.35
C TYR A 264 -9.26 57.18 -23.37
N ALA A 265 -9.53 56.80 -22.13
CA ALA A 265 -9.97 57.74 -21.11
C ALA A 265 -8.91 58.85 -20.87
N ARG A 266 -7.63 58.53 -20.92
CA ARG A 266 -6.53 59.50 -20.81
C ARG A 266 -6.48 60.52 -21.93
N LEU A 267 -7.02 60.23 -23.12
CA LEU A 267 -7.09 61.19 -24.23
C LEU A 267 -8.09 62.34 -23.94
N LEU A 268 -9.06 62.10 -23.03
CA LEU A 268 -9.96 63.13 -22.53
C LEU A 268 -9.26 64.16 -21.64
N GLN A 269 -8.11 63.81 -21.09
CA GLN A 269 -7.29 64.67 -20.23
C GLN A 269 -6.13 65.24 -21.05
N SER A 270 -6.34 66.38 -21.71
CA SER A 270 -5.35 67.03 -22.55
C SER A 270 -4.20 67.67 -21.75
N GLY A 271 -4.32 67.79 -20.43
CA GLY A 271 -3.35 68.48 -19.56
C GLY A 271 -3.29 70.03 -19.79
N ASN A 272 -4.05 70.50 -20.71
CA ASN A 272 -4.11 71.97 -21.04
C ASN A 272 -5.25 72.60 -20.23
N ILE A 273 -4.89 73.43 -19.23
CA ILE A 273 -5.84 74.13 -18.34
C ILE A 273 -6.86 74.96 -19.15
N GLY A 274 -6.46 75.53 -20.27
CA GLY A 274 -7.34 76.31 -21.15
C GLY A 274 -8.52 75.54 -21.72
N ILE A 275 -8.30 74.24 -22.08
CA ILE A 275 -9.35 73.34 -22.58
C ILE A 275 -10.33 73.00 -21.45
N TYR A 276 -9.86 72.77 -20.25
CA TYR A 276 -10.74 72.51 -19.10
C TYR A 276 -11.64 73.70 -18.75
N VAL A 277 -11.04 74.89 -18.68
CA VAL A 277 -11.80 76.15 -18.50
C VAL A 277 -12.85 76.36 -19.58
N PHE A 278 -12.45 76.13 -20.87
CA PHE A 278 -13.36 76.23 -22.00
C PHE A 278 -14.56 75.26 -21.91
N ILE A 279 -14.28 73.97 -21.58
CA ILE A 279 -15.35 73.01 -21.41
C ILE A 279 -16.24 73.36 -20.20
N MET A 280 -15.68 73.90 -19.12
CA MET A 280 -16.42 74.35 -17.97
C MET A 280 -17.37 75.52 -18.32
N VAL A 281 -16.88 76.48 -19.09
CA VAL A 281 -17.70 77.62 -19.60
C VAL A 281 -18.81 77.12 -20.50
N ILE A 282 -18.54 76.20 -21.43
CA ILE A 282 -19.56 75.59 -22.25
C ILE A 282 -20.63 74.86 -21.39
N GLY A 283 -20.17 74.11 -20.39
CA GLY A 283 -21.11 73.40 -19.46
C GLY A 283 -22.04 74.42 -18.73
N ILE A 284 -21.50 75.51 -18.26
CA ILE A 284 -22.29 76.56 -17.57
C ILE A 284 -23.31 77.18 -18.58
N VAL A 285 -22.89 77.51 -19.80
CA VAL A 285 -23.76 78.12 -20.85
C VAL A 285 -24.85 77.09 -21.17
N LEU A 286 -24.56 75.83 -21.33
CA LEU A 286 -25.58 74.81 -21.61
C LEU A 286 -26.56 74.64 -20.48
N ILE A 287 -26.11 74.64 -19.21
CA ILE A 287 -27.03 74.59 -18.04
C ILE A 287 -27.92 75.84 -17.98
N LEU A 288 -27.34 77.01 -18.21
CA LEU A 288 -28.15 78.27 -18.18
C LEU A 288 -29.13 78.30 -19.35
N SER A 289 -28.73 77.87 -20.56
CA SER A 289 -29.65 77.79 -21.68
C SER A 289 -30.78 76.80 -21.44
N ALA A 290 -30.51 75.64 -20.90
CA ALA A 290 -31.52 74.65 -20.57
C ALA A 290 -32.55 75.20 -19.53
N ASN A 291 -32.06 75.98 -18.57
CA ASN A 291 -32.94 76.64 -17.57
C ASN A 291 -33.74 77.78 -18.14
N LEU A 292 -33.32 78.39 -19.26
CA LEU A 292 -34.05 79.48 -19.91
C LEU A 292 -35.12 78.98 -20.87
N PHE A 293 -34.98 77.81 -21.41
CA PHE A 293 -35.87 77.20 -22.41
C PHE A 293 -36.79 76.08 -21.84
N LEU A 294 -36.51 75.57 -20.61
CA LEU A 294 -37.37 74.73 -19.83
C LEU A 294 -38.12 75.50 -18.75
#